data_e7ef8d30e2700f3bcfe37150db54b7da
#
_entry.id   e7ef8d30e2700f3bcfe37150db54b7da
#
_cell.length_a   1.000
_cell.length_b   1.000
_cell.length_c   1.000
_cell.angle_alpha   90.00
_cell.angle_beta   90.00
_cell.angle_gamma   90.00
#
_symmetry.space_group_name_H-M   'P 1'
#
loop_
_entity.id
_entity.type
_entity.pdbx_description
1 polymer ?
#
loop_
_entity_poly.entity_id
_entity_poly.type
_entity_poly.pdbx_seq_one_letter_code
_entity_poly.pdbx_strand_id
1 'polypeptide(L)'
;MYYDTNKNNHGLPYNPFKALTVPRPIGWISTVNKNGIGNLAPYSYFNGLSYDPPFVMFSAGNRADGSKKDSVLNAEETGEFVVNISTWDTRHQMNDTSWIMEPDTDELEKTGLTAIDSIKVKPKRVAESPVHFECKYHQTVQLP
;
A
#
# COMPACT_ATOMS: atom_id res chain seq x y z
N MET A 1 30.95 1.50 10.18
CA MET A 1 30.49 2.51 9.19
C MET A 1 29.41 3.35 9.85
N TYR A 2 29.45 4.64 9.65
CA TYR A 2 28.44 5.57 10.18
C TYR A 2 28.16 6.64 9.11
N TYR A 3 26.97 7.16 9.04
CA TYR A 3 26.61 8.29 8.17
C TYR A 3 25.55 9.16 8.85
N ASP A 4 25.53 10.43 8.45
CA ASP A 4 24.52 11.39 8.90
C ASP A 4 23.28 11.26 8.03
N THR A 5 22.16 10.87 8.63
CA THR A 5 20.88 10.67 7.91
C THR A 5 20.35 11.94 7.26
N ASN A 6 20.63 13.12 7.84
CA ASN A 6 20.24 14.40 7.24
C ASN A 6 21.01 14.74 5.96
N LYS A 7 22.24 14.25 5.87
CA LYS A 7 23.12 14.48 4.70
C LYS A 7 23.03 13.37 3.67
N ASN A 8 22.50 12.21 4.06
CA ASN A 8 22.41 10.99 3.25
C ASN A 8 23.74 10.62 2.55
N ASN A 9 24.88 10.87 3.24
CA ASN A 9 26.24 10.80 2.70
C ASN A 9 26.90 9.43 2.90
N HIS A 10 26.12 8.34 2.78
CA HIS A 10 26.59 6.98 3.05
C HIS A 10 27.50 6.38 1.96
N GLY A 11 27.53 6.93 0.75
CA GLY A 11 28.36 6.45 -0.36
C GLY A 11 27.98 5.07 -0.93
N LEU A 12 26.83 4.52 -0.55
CA LEU A 12 26.35 3.22 -1.02
C LEU A 12 25.38 3.39 -2.21
N PRO A 13 25.27 2.40 -3.11
CA PRO A 13 24.37 2.48 -4.27
C PRO A 13 22.88 2.50 -3.89
N TYR A 14 22.52 2.00 -2.69
CA TYR A 14 21.16 1.96 -2.19
C TYR A 14 21.09 2.55 -0.79
N ASN A 15 19.93 3.11 -0.44
CA ASN A 15 19.69 3.67 0.89
C ASN A 15 19.80 2.57 1.97
N PRO A 16 20.78 2.67 2.90
CA PRO A 16 21.04 1.63 3.88
C PRO A 16 19.92 1.46 4.90
N PHE A 17 19.20 2.51 5.28
CA PHE A 17 18.07 2.41 6.18
C PHE A 17 16.97 1.52 5.56
N LYS A 18 16.61 1.81 4.30
CA LYS A 18 15.60 1.01 3.58
C LYS A 18 16.05 -0.44 3.37
N ALA A 19 17.34 -0.66 3.09
CA ALA A 19 17.88 -1.99 2.85
C ALA A 19 18.01 -2.85 4.12
N LEU A 20 18.25 -2.23 5.28
CA LEU A 20 18.49 -2.92 6.55
C LEU A 20 17.22 -3.10 7.41
N THR A 21 16.17 -2.32 7.14
CA THR A 21 14.88 -2.48 7.81
C THR A 21 14.11 -3.63 7.18
N VAL A 22 14.53 -4.85 7.49
CA VAL A 22 13.98 -6.11 6.94
C VAL A 22 13.95 -7.20 8.02
N PRO A 23 13.11 -8.24 7.88
CA PRO A 23 12.06 -8.40 6.88
C PRO A 23 10.91 -7.43 7.07
N ARG A 24 10.26 -7.04 5.97
CA ARG A 24 9.06 -6.21 6.00
C ARG A 24 7.88 -7.00 5.43
N PRO A 25 6.74 -7.08 6.12
CA PRO A 25 5.52 -7.59 5.50
C PRO A 25 5.03 -6.62 4.42
N ILE A 26 4.30 -7.14 3.44
CA ILE A 26 3.69 -6.34 2.38
C ILE A 26 2.22 -6.16 2.67
N GLY A 27 1.80 -4.92 2.85
CA GLY A 27 0.40 -4.54 2.76
C GLY A 27 0.06 -4.26 1.29
N TRP A 28 -0.67 -5.15 0.65
CA TRP A 28 -1.16 -4.94 -0.71
C TRP A 28 -2.53 -4.29 -0.63
N ILE A 29 -2.53 -2.97 -0.77
CA ILE A 29 -3.65 -2.12 -0.39
C ILE A 29 -4.53 -1.84 -1.60
N SER A 30 -5.79 -2.28 -1.56
CA SER A 30 -6.81 -1.83 -2.50
C SER A 30 -7.67 -0.73 -1.89
N THR A 31 -7.97 0.26 -2.70
CA THR A 31 -8.82 1.41 -2.38
C THR A 31 -9.75 1.71 -3.56
N VAL A 32 -10.70 2.60 -3.36
CA VAL A 32 -11.56 3.10 -4.41
C VAL A 32 -11.70 4.62 -4.25
N ASN A 33 -11.67 5.36 -5.35
CA ASN A 33 -11.90 6.80 -5.32
C ASN A 33 -13.40 7.13 -5.27
N LYS A 34 -13.75 8.42 -5.17
CA LYS A 34 -15.14 8.90 -5.15
C LYS A 34 -15.92 8.56 -6.42
N ASN A 35 -15.23 8.34 -7.54
CA ASN A 35 -15.83 8.00 -8.83
C ASN A 35 -16.01 6.48 -9.02
N GLY A 36 -15.61 5.67 -8.04
CA GLY A 36 -15.71 4.22 -8.11
C GLY A 36 -14.53 3.54 -8.83
N ILE A 37 -13.46 4.27 -9.15
CA ILE A 37 -12.27 3.71 -9.80
C ILE A 37 -11.38 3.08 -8.73
N GLY A 38 -11.01 1.82 -8.96
CA GLY A 38 -10.14 1.04 -8.08
C GLY A 38 -8.69 1.50 -8.15
N ASN A 39 -7.95 1.25 -7.07
CA ASN A 39 -6.51 1.39 -7.02
C ASN A 39 -5.93 0.28 -6.17
N LEU A 40 -4.83 -0.32 -6.60
CA LEU A 40 -4.14 -1.39 -5.91
C LEU A 40 -2.63 -1.14 -5.91
N ALA A 41 -2.04 -1.02 -4.73
CA ALA A 41 -0.60 -0.78 -4.60
C ALA A 41 0.02 -1.49 -3.39
N PRO A 42 1.27 -2.02 -3.50
CA PRO A 42 1.98 -2.65 -2.40
C PRO A 42 2.75 -1.64 -1.56
N TYR A 43 2.71 -1.81 -0.25
CA TYR A 43 3.45 -1.03 0.75
C TYR A 43 4.24 -1.95 1.65
N SER A 44 5.57 -1.80 1.67
CA SER A 44 6.45 -2.61 2.51
C SER A 44 6.74 -2.00 3.88
N TYR A 45 6.36 -0.75 4.13
CA TYR A 45 6.23 -0.20 5.48
C TYR A 45 4.79 -0.42 5.94
N PHE A 46 4.48 -1.67 6.26
CA PHE A 46 3.18 -2.15 6.70
C PHE A 46 3.36 -2.98 7.97
N ASN A 47 2.44 -2.84 8.92
CA ASN A 47 2.43 -3.68 10.12
C ASN A 47 1.06 -3.69 10.81
N GLY A 48 0.84 -4.73 11.64
CA GLY A 48 -0.20 -4.71 12.67
C GLY A 48 0.27 -3.86 13.86
N LEU A 49 -0.61 -3.01 14.38
CA LEU A 49 -0.33 -2.16 15.54
C LEU A 49 -0.93 -2.72 16.83
N SER A 50 -2.10 -3.35 16.73
CA SER A 50 -2.84 -3.91 17.86
C SER A 50 -3.68 -5.09 17.39
N TYR A 51 -3.98 -6.03 18.27
CA TYR A 51 -4.86 -7.16 18.01
C TYR A 51 -6.25 -7.01 18.68
N ASP A 52 -6.36 -6.16 19.71
CA ASP A 52 -7.63 -5.90 20.38
C ASP A 52 -7.70 -4.41 20.84
N PRO A 53 -8.47 -3.58 20.17
CA PRO A 53 -9.05 -3.82 18.84
C PRO A 53 -7.97 -3.97 17.76
N PRO A 54 -8.26 -4.70 16.65
CA PRO A 54 -7.27 -4.91 15.60
C PRO A 54 -7.05 -3.64 14.79
N PHE A 55 -5.80 -3.18 14.75
CA PHE A 55 -5.34 -2.06 13.92
C PHE A 55 -4.17 -2.46 13.04
N VAL A 56 -4.17 -1.97 11.82
CA VAL A 56 -3.05 -2.07 10.89
C VAL A 56 -2.61 -0.67 10.45
N MET A 57 -1.36 -0.53 10.04
CA MET A 57 -0.85 0.68 9.40
C MET A 57 -0.13 0.35 8.10
N PHE A 58 -0.18 1.26 7.15
CA PHE A 58 0.78 1.32 6.05
C PHE A 58 1.32 2.73 5.91
N SER A 59 2.59 2.85 5.51
CA SER A 59 3.23 4.14 5.28
C SER A 59 3.50 4.32 3.79
N ALA A 60 3.02 5.42 3.24
CA ALA A 60 3.23 5.85 1.86
C ALA A 60 3.99 7.17 1.83
N GLY A 61 5.13 7.19 1.15
CA GLY A 61 5.79 8.45 0.82
C GLY A 61 4.99 9.23 -0.23
N ASN A 62 5.14 10.56 -0.23
CA ASN A 62 4.53 11.39 -1.26
C ASN A 62 5.16 11.14 -2.64
N ARG A 63 4.45 11.55 -3.69
CA ARG A 63 4.99 11.61 -5.06
C ARG A 63 6.10 12.67 -5.16
N ALA A 64 6.85 12.68 -6.25
CA ALA A 64 7.95 13.61 -6.47
C ALA A 64 7.50 15.09 -6.48
N ASP A 65 6.26 15.35 -6.83
CA ASP A 65 5.62 16.68 -6.81
C ASP A 65 5.08 17.09 -5.42
N GLY A 66 5.27 16.25 -4.41
CA GLY A 66 4.78 16.44 -3.04
C GLY A 66 3.33 15.99 -2.81
N SER A 67 2.61 15.57 -3.83
CA SER A 67 1.22 15.08 -3.69
C SER A 67 1.17 13.71 -3.00
N LYS A 68 0.05 13.42 -2.34
CA LYS A 68 -0.22 12.11 -1.76
C LYS A 68 -0.46 11.06 -2.85
N LYS A 69 -0.14 9.81 -2.55
CA LYS A 69 -0.49 8.68 -3.41
C LYS A 69 -1.98 8.37 -3.34
N ASP A 70 -2.53 7.78 -4.40
CA ASP A 70 -3.96 7.48 -4.54
C ASP A 70 -4.49 6.60 -3.41
N SER A 71 -3.74 5.59 -2.98
CA SER A 71 -4.14 4.75 -1.84
C SER A 71 -4.39 5.56 -0.55
N VAL A 72 -3.59 6.62 -0.29
CA VAL A 72 -3.78 7.48 0.88
C VAL A 72 -4.98 8.40 0.68
N LEU A 73 -5.04 9.09 -0.49
CA LEU A 73 -6.15 9.99 -0.81
C LEU A 73 -7.49 9.26 -0.75
N ASN A 74 -7.58 8.11 -1.40
CA ASN A 74 -8.80 7.31 -1.44
C ASN A 74 -9.22 6.83 -0.05
N ALA A 75 -8.27 6.34 0.78
CA ALA A 75 -8.57 5.91 2.14
C ALA A 75 -9.06 7.06 3.02
N GLU A 76 -8.45 8.25 2.90
CA GLU A 76 -8.88 9.46 3.62
C GLU A 76 -10.25 9.92 3.16
N GLU A 77 -10.53 9.91 1.86
CA GLU A 77 -11.75 10.43 1.27
C GLU A 77 -12.95 9.50 1.41
N THR A 78 -12.73 8.19 1.29
CA THR A 78 -13.83 7.20 1.33
C THR A 78 -13.97 6.52 2.69
N GLY A 79 -12.96 6.67 3.56
CA GLY A 79 -12.95 6.08 4.90
C GLY A 79 -12.70 4.57 4.92
N GLU A 80 -12.24 3.97 3.81
CA GLU A 80 -12.18 2.52 3.65
C GLU A 80 -10.97 2.08 2.81
N PHE A 81 -10.42 0.90 3.13
CA PHE A 81 -9.44 0.21 2.32
C PHE A 81 -9.43 -1.29 2.62
N VAL A 82 -8.80 -2.07 1.77
CA VAL A 82 -8.57 -3.50 2.02
C VAL A 82 -7.08 -3.79 1.99
N VAL A 83 -6.62 -4.61 2.94
CA VAL A 83 -5.31 -5.24 2.87
C VAL A 83 -5.48 -6.63 2.28
N ASN A 84 -4.85 -6.88 1.15
CA ASN A 84 -4.77 -8.20 0.54
C ASN A 84 -3.43 -8.82 0.90
N ILE A 85 -3.41 -10.04 1.39
CA ILE A 85 -2.16 -10.73 1.72
C ILE A 85 -1.56 -11.32 0.44
N SER A 86 -0.42 -10.79 0.03
CA SER A 86 0.32 -11.30 -1.12
C SER A 86 1.02 -12.62 -0.77
N THR A 87 1.12 -13.50 -1.76
CA THR A 87 1.84 -14.79 -1.65
C THR A 87 3.00 -14.84 -2.63
N TRP A 88 3.79 -15.89 -2.56
CA TRP A 88 4.84 -16.13 -3.55
C TRP A 88 4.28 -16.24 -4.98
N ASP A 89 3.10 -16.82 -5.13
CA ASP A 89 2.46 -17.02 -6.45
C ASP A 89 1.99 -15.69 -7.06
N THR A 90 1.56 -14.75 -6.25
CA THR A 90 1.10 -13.41 -6.69
C THR A 90 2.22 -12.36 -6.74
N ARG A 91 3.48 -12.71 -6.44
CA ARG A 91 4.60 -11.75 -6.29
C ARG A 91 4.86 -10.88 -7.53
N HIS A 92 4.64 -11.42 -8.73
CA HIS A 92 4.87 -10.68 -9.98
C HIS A 92 3.77 -9.64 -10.19
N GLN A 93 2.51 -10.04 -10.13
CA GLN A 93 1.37 -9.12 -10.24
C GLN A 93 1.42 -8.06 -9.12
N MET A 94 1.73 -8.46 -7.88
CA MET A 94 1.90 -7.52 -6.77
C MET A 94 3.01 -6.51 -7.08
N ASN A 95 4.15 -6.93 -7.63
CA ASN A 95 5.22 -6.02 -8.03
C ASN A 95 4.78 -5.10 -9.17
N ASP A 96 4.03 -5.61 -10.15
CA ASP A 96 3.54 -4.84 -11.29
C ASP A 96 2.59 -3.72 -10.86
N THR A 97 1.78 -3.94 -9.81
CA THR A 97 0.95 -2.87 -9.20
C THR A 97 1.75 -1.81 -8.43
N SER A 98 3.08 -1.94 -8.31
CA SER A 98 3.95 -0.90 -7.74
C SER A 98 4.36 0.19 -8.73
N TRP A 99 4.16 -0.03 -10.03
CA TRP A 99 4.54 0.91 -11.08
C TRP A 99 3.64 2.14 -11.08
N ILE A 100 4.19 3.25 -11.56
CA ILE A 100 3.39 4.46 -11.78
C ILE A 100 2.58 4.22 -13.05
N MET A 101 1.27 4.20 -12.90
CA MET A 101 0.31 4.09 -14.01
C MET A 101 -0.34 5.44 -14.28
N GLU A 102 -1.00 5.54 -15.42
CA GLU A 102 -1.78 6.74 -15.76
C GLU A 102 -2.90 6.96 -14.72
N PRO A 103 -3.26 8.22 -14.45
CA PRO A 103 -4.36 8.54 -13.56
C PRO A 103 -5.64 7.77 -13.93
N ASP A 104 -6.41 7.39 -12.92
CA ASP A 104 -7.67 6.64 -13.09
C ASP A 104 -7.53 5.25 -13.75
N THR A 105 -6.34 4.66 -13.69
CA THR A 105 -6.13 3.25 -14.07
C THR A 105 -6.49 2.35 -12.90
N ASP A 106 -7.31 1.32 -13.16
CA ASP A 106 -7.53 0.23 -12.20
C ASP A 106 -6.41 -0.82 -12.35
N GLU A 107 -5.48 -0.84 -11.37
CA GLU A 107 -4.33 -1.74 -11.38
C GLU A 107 -4.74 -3.22 -11.29
N LEU A 108 -5.88 -3.55 -10.65
CA LEU A 108 -6.38 -4.92 -10.61
C LEU A 108 -6.64 -5.44 -12.03
N GLU A 109 -7.41 -4.68 -12.80
CA GLU A 109 -7.73 -5.02 -14.18
C GLU A 109 -6.47 -5.05 -15.06
N LYS A 110 -5.62 -4.03 -14.92
CA LYS A 110 -4.41 -3.86 -15.74
C LYS A 110 -3.40 -4.99 -15.56
N THR A 111 -3.31 -5.57 -14.37
CA THR A 111 -2.36 -6.66 -14.04
C THR A 111 -2.96 -8.05 -14.19
N GLY A 112 -4.21 -8.15 -14.69
CA GLY A 112 -4.88 -9.42 -14.92
C GLY A 112 -5.29 -10.14 -13.63
N LEU A 113 -5.42 -9.41 -12.53
CA LEU A 113 -5.93 -9.92 -11.26
C LEU A 113 -7.45 -9.93 -11.26
N THR A 114 -8.03 -10.83 -10.49
CA THR A 114 -9.48 -10.97 -10.37
C THR A 114 -10.01 -10.13 -9.21
N ALA A 115 -10.78 -9.10 -9.54
CA ALA A 115 -11.47 -8.28 -8.55
C ALA A 115 -12.73 -9.00 -8.04
N ILE A 116 -12.86 -9.13 -6.72
CA ILE A 116 -14.07 -9.65 -6.07
C ILE A 116 -14.63 -8.63 -5.07
N ASP A 117 -15.94 -8.66 -4.88
CA ASP A 117 -16.62 -7.75 -3.96
C ASP A 117 -16.20 -7.98 -2.51
N SER A 118 -15.95 -6.90 -1.79
CA SER A 118 -15.81 -6.91 -0.34
C SER A 118 -17.19 -7.12 0.34
N ILE A 119 -17.17 -7.54 1.60
CA ILE A 119 -18.38 -7.84 2.38
C ILE A 119 -18.82 -6.59 3.16
N LYS A 120 -17.87 -5.79 3.66
CA LYS A 120 -18.13 -4.69 4.60
C LYS A 120 -17.70 -3.32 4.09
N VAL A 121 -16.86 -3.26 3.05
CA VAL A 121 -16.29 -2.03 2.50
C VAL A 121 -16.45 -1.99 0.99
N LYS A 122 -16.25 -0.81 0.38
CA LYS A 122 -16.41 -0.62 -1.07
C LYS A 122 -15.22 -1.11 -1.91
N PRO A 123 -13.95 -0.89 -1.49
CA PRO A 123 -12.82 -1.34 -2.28
C PRO A 123 -12.88 -2.85 -2.53
N LYS A 124 -12.54 -3.26 -3.75
CA LYS A 124 -12.51 -4.69 -4.15
C LYS A 124 -11.36 -5.42 -3.46
N ARG A 125 -11.52 -6.74 -3.32
CA ARG A 125 -10.49 -7.67 -2.88
C ARG A 125 -9.83 -8.33 -4.09
N VAL A 126 -8.59 -8.75 -3.93
CA VAL A 126 -7.85 -9.57 -4.90
C VAL A 126 -8.20 -11.03 -4.68
N ALA A 127 -8.88 -11.69 -5.63
CA ALA A 127 -9.34 -13.08 -5.48
C ALA A 127 -8.19 -14.06 -5.22
N GLU A 128 -7.02 -13.80 -5.80
CA GLU A 128 -5.81 -14.62 -5.68
C GLU A 128 -5.14 -14.51 -4.31
N SER A 129 -5.54 -13.54 -3.48
CA SER A 129 -5.06 -13.41 -2.10
C SER A 129 -5.81 -14.36 -1.17
N PRO A 130 -5.12 -15.11 -0.30
CA PRO A 130 -5.77 -16.08 0.60
C PRO A 130 -6.47 -15.44 1.80
N VAL A 131 -6.10 -14.19 2.14
CA VAL A 131 -6.64 -13.47 3.31
C VAL A 131 -6.80 -12.00 2.99
N HIS A 132 -7.89 -11.41 3.48
CA HIS A 132 -8.22 -10.00 3.31
C HIS A 132 -8.59 -9.37 4.65
N PHE A 133 -8.08 -8.15 4.90
CA PHE A 133 -8.55 -7.32 6.00
C PHE A 133 -9.36 -6.17 5.42
N GLU A 134 -10.66 -6.19 5.63
CA GLU A 134 -11.55 -5.09 5.24
C GLU A 134 -11.53 -4.03 6.34
N CYS A 135 -10.90 -2.90 6.05
CA CYS A 135 -10.52 -1.90 7.03
C CYS A 135 -11.32 -0.62 6.91
N LYS A 136 -11.63 -0.02 8.07
CA LYS A 136 -12.06 1.37 8.17
C LYS A 136 -10.85 2.27 8.43
N TYR A 137 -10.79 3.38 7.71
CA TYR A 137 -9.78 4.40 7.95
C TYR A 137 -9.99 5.05 9.33
N HIS A 138 -8.91 5.21 10.08
CA HIS A 138 -8.93 5.85 11.38
C HIS A 138 -8.28 7.24 11.33
N GLN A 139 -7.02 7.31 10.95
CA GLN A 139 -6.27 8.56 10.84
C GLN A 139 -5.02 8.44 9.97
N THR A 140 -4.54 9.57 9.47
CA THR A 140 -3.20 9.73 8.90
C THR A 140 -2.31 10.48 9.88
N VAL A 141 -1.11 9.97 10.11
CA VAL A 141 -0.06 10.66 10.85
C VAL A 141 0.96 11.18 9.84
N GLN A 142 1.01 12.52 9.71
CA GLN A 142 2.02 13.15 8.86
C GLN A 142 3.36 13.18 9.60
N LEU A 143 4.37 12.57 9.00
CA LEU A 143 5.75 12.65 9.49
C LEU A 143 6.44 13.91 8.94
N PRO A 144 7.45 14.46 9.68
CA PRO A 144 8.19 15.64 9.24
C PRO A 144 8.92 15.48 7.92
#